data_b85ffef27efa5a2fc6ed19dc32768c52
#
_entry.id   b85ffef27efa5a2fc6ed19dc32768c52
#
_cell.length_a   1.000
_cell.length_b   1.000
_cell.length_c   1.000
_cell.angle_alpha   90.00
_cell.angle_beta   90.00
_cell.angle_gamma   90.00
#
_symmetry.space_group_name_H-M   'P 1'
#
loop_
_entity.id
_entity.type
_entity.pdbx_description
1 polymer ?
#
loop_
_entity_poly.entity_id
_entity_poly.type
_entity_poly.pdbx_seq_one_letter_code
_entity_poly.pdbx_strand_id
1 'polypeptide(L)' 'MNQESFEFVVYMIHACANKWNRLPSFVYRKLAESGCIQKFIVPNYEILQSLTSDVIVGDIEDYLKERNVTF' A
#
# COMPACT_ATOMS: atom_id res chain seq x y z
N MET A 1 -6.91 10.88 8.36
CA MET A 1 -7.30 9.54 7.89
C MET A 1 -8.44 9.05 8.77
N ASN A 2 -9.57 8.65 8.18
CA ASN A 2 -10.66 8.08 8.97
C ASN A 2 -10.40 6.61 9.27
N GLN A 3 -11.25 6.00 10.09
CA GLN A 3 -11.04 4.62 10.52
C GLN A 3 -11.09 3.63 9.35
N GLU A 4 -11.99 3.85 8.40
CA GLU A 4 -12.12 2.95 7.24
C GLU A 4 -10.88 2.99 6.37
N SER A 5 -10.33 4.17 6.11
CA SER A 5 -9.09 4.31 5.36
C SER A 5 -7.92 3.69 6.11
N PHE A 6 -7.89 3.86 7.43
CA PHE A 6 -6.85 3.28 8.25
C PHE A 6 -6.87 1.75 8.18
N GLU A 7 -8.05 1.17 8.33
CA GLU A 7 -8.19 -0.29 8.24
C GLU A 7 -7.80 -0.81 6.87
N PHE A 8 -8.14 -0.06 5.82
CA PHE A 8 -7.75 -0.42 4.46
C PHE A 8 -6.23 -0.37 4.28
N VAL A 9 -5.57 0.66 4.82
CA VAL A 9 -4.11 0.75 4.76
C VAL A 9 -3.48 -0.45 5.44
N VAL A 10 -3.97 -0.82 6.63
CA VAL A 10 -3.46 -1.99 7.36
C VAL A 10 -3.65 -3.26 6.53
N TYR A 11 -4.83 -3.42 5.93
CA TYR A 11 -5.12 -4.56 5.06
C TYR A 11 -4.12 -4.62 3.90
N MET A 12 -3.83 -3.50 3.27
CA MET A 12 -2.90 -3.48 2.14
C MET A 12 -1.46 -3.72 2.56
N ILE A 13 -1.08 -3.28 3.76
CA ILE A 13 0.25 -3.57 4.30
C ILE A 13 0.42 -5.09 4.41
N HIS A 14 -0.59 -5.78 4.94
CA HIS A 14 -0.52 -7.23 5.08
C HIS A 14 -0.55 -7.94 3.72
N ALA A 15 -1.33 -7.44 2.77
CA ALA A 15 -1.37 -8.01 1.42
C ALA A 15 0.00 -7.91 0.74
N CYS A 16 0.63 -6.76 0.84
CA CYS A 16 1.98 -6.55 0.29
C CYS A 16 3.00 -7.43 1.01
N ALA A 17 2.90 -7.53 2.33
CA ALA A 17 3.81 -8.35 3.12
C ALA A 17 3.75 -9.81 2.68
N ASN A 18 2.55 -10.32 2.45
CA ASN A 18 2.37 -11.69 1.95
C ASN A 18 2.97 -11.87 0.56
N LYS A 19 2.67 -10.94 -0.33
CA LYS A 19 3.14 -11.02 -1.72
C LYS A 19 4.66 -10.93 -1.80
N TRP A 20 5.26 -10.02 -1.03
CA TRP A 20 6.69 -9.77 -1.08
C TRP A 20 7.50 -10.67 -0.14
N ASN A 21 6.83 -11.44 0.69
CA ASN A 21 7.47 -12.27 1.72
C ASN A 21 8.34 -11.41 2.64
N ARG A 22 7.76 -10.32 3.12
CA ARG A 22 8.40 -9.37 4.02
C ARG A 22 7.55 -9.18 5.27
N LEU A 23 8.18 -8.70 6.34
CA LEU A 23 7.44 -8.37 7.57
C LEU A 23 6.53 -7.16 7.33
N PRO A 24 5.35 -7.13 7.94
CA PRO A 24 4.46 -5.96 7.84
C PRO A 24 5.12 -4.66 8.27
N SER A 25 6.00 -4.68 9.28
CA SER A 25 6.71 -3.49 9.73
C SER A 25 7.65 -2.94 8.66
N PHE A 26 8.30 -3.83 7.91
CA PHE A 26 9.15 -3.44 6.78
C PHE A 26 8.30 -2.78 5.69
N VAL A 27 7.17 -3.39 5.37
CA VAL A 27 6.27 -2.88 4.34
C VAL A 27 5.73 -1.50 4.75
N TYR A 28 5.25 -1.38 5.98
CA TYR A 28 4.75 -0.10 6.48
C TYR A 28 5.78 1.01 6.29
N ARG A 29 7.03 0.72 6.67
CA ARG A 29 8.09 1.71 6.55
C ARG A 29 8.32 2.14 5.11
N LYS A 30 8.36 1.17 4.18
CA LYS A 30 8.53 1.48 2.76
C LYS A 30 7.39 2.32 2.21
N LEU A 31 6.15 1.97 2.56
CA LEU A 31 5.00 2.72 2.08
C LEU A 31 4.92 4.11 2.70
N ALA A 32 5.25 4.23 3.99
CA ALA A 32 5.22 5.52 4.67
C ALA A 32 6.30 6.47 4.13
N GLU A 33 7.54 5.98 4.04
CA GLU A 33 8.67 6.80 3.62
C GLU A 33 8.56 7.26 2.16
N SER A 34 7.99 6.41 1.30
CA SER A 34 7.82 6.74 -0.12
C SER A 34 6.66 7.69 -0.38
N GLY A 35 5.82 7.92 0.63
CA GLY A 35 4.62 8.73 0.48
C GLY A 35 3.43 7.95 -0.07
N CYS A 36 3.57 6.65 -0.28
CA CYS A 36 2.53 5.84 -0.88
C CYS A 36 1.23 5.86 -0.07
N ILE A 37 1.33 5.82 1.26
CA ILE A 37 0.13 5.83 2.11
C ILE A 37 -0.64 7.13 1.93
N GLN A 38 0.02 8.27 2.09
CA GLN A 38 -0.64 9.57 2.11
C GLN A 38 -0.95 10.12 0.73
N LYS A 39 -0.19 9.75 -0.28
CA LYS A 39 -0.34 10.34 -1.61
C LYS A 39 -1.04 9.42 -2.61
N PHE A 40 -1.08 8.11 -2.33
CA PHE A 40 -1.72 7.16 -3.23
C PHE A 40 -2.87 6.42 -2.58
N ILE A 41 -2.64 5.71 -1.46
CA ILE A 41 -3.66 4.82 -0.88
C ILE A 41 -4.82 5.62 -0.30
N VAL A 42 -4.52 6.55 0.61
CA VAL A 42 -5.58 7.29 1.32
C VAL A 42 -6.42 8.15 0.38
N PRO A 43 -5.82 8.96 -0.53
CA PRO A 43 -6.64 9.79 -1.41
C PRO A 43 -7.52 8.99 -2.37
N ASN A 44 -7.12 7.75 -2.69
CA ASN A 44 -7.85 6.93 -3.65
C ASN A 44 -8.61 5.78 -2.99
N TYR A 45 -8.82 5.86 -1.69
CA TYR A 45 -9.42 4.77 -0.92
C TYR A 45 -10.73 4.28 -1.52
N GLU A 46 -11.64 5.18 -1.87
CA GLU A 46 -12.96 4.79 -2.36
C GLU A 46 -12.88 4.01 -3.67
N ILE A 47 -11.96 4.39 -4.54
CA ILE A 47 -11.77 3.69 -5.80
C ILE A 47 -11.07 2.35 -5.56
N LEU A 48 -10.01 2.38 -4.75
CA LEU A 48 -9.19 1.19 -4.52
C LEU A 48 -9.95 0.08 -3.83
N GLN A 49 -10.85 0.41 -2.90
CA GLN A 49 -11.57 -0.62 -2.14
C GLN A 49 -12.46 -1.49 -3.03
N SER A 50 -12.78 -1.06 -4.23
CA SER A 50 -13.59 -1.84 -5.17
C SER A 50 -12.76 -2.80 -6.01
N LEU A 51 -11.43 -2.72 -5.92
CA LEU A 51 -10.51 -3.55 -6.68
C LEU A 51 -10.04 -4.74 -5.85
N THR A 52 -9.52 -5.76 -6.51
CA THR A 52 -8.94 -6.89 -5.80
C THR A 52 -7.59 -6.50 -5.20
N SER A 53 -7.20 -7.18 -4.12
CA SER A 53 -5.93 -6.87 -3.47
C SER A 53 -4.73 -7.08 -4.40
N ASP A 54 -4.80 -8.08 -5.28
CA ASP A 54 -3.71 -8.34 -6.23
C ASP A 54 -3.49 -7.16 -7.17
N VAL A 55 -4.57 -6.55 -7.65
CA VAL A 55 -4.47 -5.37 -8.52
C VAL A 55 -3.87 -4.21 -7.76
N ILE A 56 -4.33 -3.99 -6.53
CA ILE A 56 -3.83 -2.87 -5.71
C ILE A 56 -2.35 -3.06 -5.37
N VAL A 57 -1.95 -4.29 -5.03
CA VAL A 57 -0.53 -4.56 -4.77
C VAL A 57 0.31 -4.22 -6.00
N GLY A 58 -0.16 -4.59 -7.19
CA GLY A 58 0.53 -4.24 -8.43
C GLY A 58 0.68 -2.74 -8.61
N ASP A 59 -0.39 -1.98 -8.31
CA ASP A 59 -0.35 -0.52 -8.39
C ASP A 59 0.63 0.08 -7.38
N ILE A 60 0.67 -0.49 -6.17
CA ILE A 60 1.62 -0.05 -5.15
C ILE A 60 3.06 -0.33 -5.60
N GLU A 61 3.30 -1.51 -6.18
CA GLU A 61 4.62 -1.84 -6.72
C GLU A 61 5.04 -0.84 -7.77
N ASP A 62 4.15 -0.49 -8.69
CA ASP A 62 4.43 0.50 -9.72
C ASP A 62 4.75 1.87 -9.12
N TYR A 63 3.98 2.28 -8.11
CA TYR A 63 4.22 3.53 -7.41
C TYR A 63 5.63 3.58 -6.82
N LEU A 64 6.04 2.49 -6.17
CA LEU A 64 7.37 2.42 -5.55
C LEU A 64 8.47 2.41 -6.61
N LYS A 65 8.30 1.63 -7.68
CA LYS A 65 9.29 1.55 -8.76
C LYS A 65 9.52 2.89 -9.43
N GLU A 66 8.45 3.65 -9.65
CA GLU A 66 8.56 4.98 -10.25
C GLU A 66 9.40 5.94 -9.40
N ARG A 67 9.48 5.69 -8.11
CA ARG A 67 10.23 6.51 -7.16
C ARG A 67 11.56 5.87 -6.76
N ASN A 68 11.96 4.81 -7.45
CA ASN A 68 13.21 4.09 -7.21
C ASN A 68 13.29 3.53 -5.78
N VAL A 69 12.15 3.10 -5.25
CA VAL A 69 12.09 2.46 -3.93
C VAL A 69 12.07 0.95 -4.13
N THR A 70 13.02 0.25 -3.52
CA THR A 70 13.09 -1.21 -3.58
C THR A 70 12.28 -1.83 -2.44
N PHE A 71 11.75 -3.02 -2.66
CA PHE A 71 10.94 -3.71 -1.66
C PHE A 71 11.14 -5.21 -1.67
#